data_22bef6e9eccffb7ca1890069726622f3
#
_entry.id   22bef6e9eccffb7ca1890069726622f3
#
_cell.length_a   1.000
_cell.length_b   1.000
_cell.length_c   1.000
_cell.angle_alpha   90.00
_cell.angle_beta   90.00
_cell.angle_gamma   90.00
#
_symmetry.space_group_name_H-M   'P 1'
#
loop_
_entity.id
_entity.type
_entity.pdbx_description
1 polymer ?
#
loop_
_entity_poly.entity_id
_entity_poly.type
_entity_poly.pdbx_seq_one_letter_code
_entity_poly.pdbx_strand_id
1 'polypeptide(L)'
;SGLVRLTFFMNGHLLPRNASQQVNYGREIIMECDHSITPDSDKFHQEMVTRTRHLQPGDLVFFGTPASLLQKEKITHVGIYIGGGKIIHASHKVRINSLIPGQKDYYENSHRLLKARRFIGWQGPGMTPVLQSPAYFLW
;
A
#
# COMPACT_ATOMS: atom_id res chain seq x y z
N SER A 1 -6.83 2.13 -5.06
CA SER A 1 -7.13 3.44 -4.44
C SER A 1 -8.60 3.60 -4.09
N GLY A 2 -9.52 3.22 -4.98
CA GLY A 2 -10.95 3.27 -4.70
C GLY A 2 -11.37 2.35 -3.57
N LEU A 3 -10.86 1.12 -3.52
CA LEU A 3 -11.09 0.18 -2.42
C LEU A 3 -10.62 0.76 -1.09
N VAL A 4 -9.40 1.30 -1.06
CA VAL A 4 -8.83 1.89 0.16
C VAL A 4 -9.68 3.06 0.63
N ARG A 5 -10.04 3.96 -0.29
CA ARG A 5 -10.86 5.12 0.04
C ARG A 5 -12.23 4.71 0.60
N LEU A 6 -12.88 3.72 -0.02
CA LEU A 6 -14.17 3.22 0.44
C LEU A 6 -14.05 2.57 1.82
N THR A 7 -13.03 1.75 2.03
CA THR A 7 -12.81 1.05 3.30
C THR A 7 -12.64 2.05 4.45
N PHE A 8 -11.83 3.08 4.26
CA PHE A 8 -11.64 4.12 5.28
C PHE A 8 -12.90 4.98 5.46
N PHE A 9 -13.61 5.28 4.39
CA PHE A 9 -14.89 6.01 4.47
C PHE A 9 -15.90 5.25 5.34
N MET A 10 -16.07 3.95 5.13
CA MET A 10 -16.98 3.12 5.92
C MET A 10 -16.59 3.02 7.39
N ASN A 11 -15.33 3.33 7.72
CA ASN A 11 -14.83 3.40 9.09
C ASN A 11 -14.73 4.85 9.60
N GLY A 12 -15.41 5.80 8.96
CA GLY A 12 -15.55 7.17 9.42
C GLY A 12 -14.44 8.13 9.01
N HIS A 13 -13.61 7.77 8.02
CA HIS A 13 -12.49 8.61 7.58
C HIS A 13 -12.49 8.81 6.07
N LEU A 14 -12.06 10.01 5.66
CA LEU A 14 -11.82 10.31 4.24
C LEU A 14 -10.32 10.35 3.97
N LEU A 15 -9.91 9.70 2.88
CA LEU A 15 -8.54 9.74 2.37
C LEU A 15 -8.51 10.38 0.98
N PRO A 16 -7.34 10.86 0.54
CA PRO A 16 -7.16 11.26 -0.86
C PRO A 16 -7.57 10.14 -1.81
N ARG A 17 -8.01 10.52 -3.00
CA ARG A 17 -8.63 9.59 -3.94
C ARG A 17 -7.66 8.59 -4.56
N ASN A 18 -6.47 9.04 -4.95
CA ASN A 18 -5.53 8.25 -5.74
C ASN A 18 -4.37 7.72 -4.89
N ALA A 19 -3.82 6.58 -5.29
CA ALA A 19 -2.65 6.00 -4.63
C ALA A 19 -1.47 6.98 -4.61
N SER A 20 -1.24 7.70 -5.70
CA SER A 20 -0.19 8.71 -5.80
C SER A 20 -0.36 9.88 -4.82
N GLN A 21 -1.59 10.15 -4.39
CA GLN A 21 -1.88 11.14 -3.35
C GLN A 21 -1.80 10.52 -1.95
N GLN A 22 -2.37 9.34 -1.78
CA GLN A 22 -2.42 8.66 -0.49
C GLN A 22 -1.03 8.39 0.08
N VAL A 23 -0.05 8.10 -0.77
CA VAL A 23 1.33 7.79 -0.37
C VAL A 23 2.02 8.95 0.37
N ASN A 24 1.52 10.17 0.23
CA ASN A 24 2.12 11.36 0.83
C ASN A 24 1.65 11.62 2.26
N TYR A 25 0.73 10.83 2.78
CA TYR A 25 0.10 11.07 4.07
C TYR A 25 0.20 9.84 4.97
N GLY A 26 -0.12 10.04 6.25
CA GLY A 26 0.01 9.01 7.24
C GLY A 26 1.44 8.87 7.75
N ARG A 27 1.63 7.97 8.72
CA ARG A 27 2.97 7.69 9.24
C ARG A 27 3.72 6.79 8.27
N GLU A 28 4.89 7.20 7.85
CA GLU A 28 5.75 6.37 7.02
C GLU A 28 6.26 5.17 7.80
N ILE A 29 6.11 3.99 7.22
CA ILE A 29 6.67 2.76 7.75
C ILE A 29 8.00 2.55 7.03
N ILE A 30 9.08 2.46 7.78
CA ILE A 30 10.41 2.24 7.21
C ILE A 30 10.43 0.86 6.54
N MET A 31 10.76 0.86 5.26
CA MET A 31 10.82 -0.33 4.45
C MET A 31 12.17 -0.40 3.75
N GLU A 32 12.94 -1.42 4.08
CA GLU A 32 14.23 -1.65 3.43
C GLU A 32 13.97 -2.39 2.12
N CYS A 33 14.21 -1.70 0.99
CA CYS A 33 14.03 -2.26 -0.34
C CYS A 33 15.36 -2.30 -1.08
N ASP A 34 15.73 -3.47 -1.57
CA ASP A 34 16.85 -3.61 -2.48
C ASP A 34 16.32 -3.95 -3.88
N HIS A 35 16.19 -2.93 -4.72
CA HIS A 35 15.64 -3.08 -6.06
C HIS A 35 16.59 -3.78 -7.04
N SER A 36 17.84 -4.06 -6.64
CA SER A 36 18.76 -4.87 -7.44
C SER A 36 18.42 -6.36 -7.37
N ILE A 37 17.67 -6.79 -6.36
CA ILE A 37 17.21 -8.16 -6.22
C ILE A 37 15.95 -8.33 -7.05
N THR A 38 16.05 -9.07 -8.15
CA THR A 38 14.96 -9.28 -9.09
C THR A 38 14.13 -10.52 -8.73
N PRO A 39 12.88 -10.62 -9.24
CA PRO A 39 12.00 -11.74 -8.92
C PRO A 39 12.54 -13.13 -9.27
N ASP A 40 13.47 -13.22 -10.20
CA ASP A 40 14.09 -14.48 -10.61
C ASP A 40 15.33 -14.84 -9.77
N SER A 41 15.74 -13.95 -8.84
CA SER A 41 16.83 -14.23 -7.92
C SER A 41 16.39 -15.21 -6.82
N ASP A 42 17.29 -16.10 -6.40
CA ASP A 42 17.07 -16.97 -5.25
C ASP A 42 16.99 -16.19 -3.92
N LYS A 43 17.42 -14.94 -3.92
CA LYS A 43 17.35 -14.04 -2.77
C LYS A 43 16.01 -13.29 -2.67
N PHE A 44 15.16 -13.41 -3.68
CA PHE A 44 13.93 -12.58 -3.74
C PHE A 44 12.95 -12.92 -2.63
N HIS A 45 12.81 -14.18 -2.25
CA HIS A 45 11.95 -14.57 -1.13
C HIS A 45 12.36 -13.80 0.14
N GLN A 46 13.64 -13.80 0.49
CA GLN A 46 14.14 -13.12 1.67
C GLN A 46 13.99 -11.60 1.54
N GLU A 47 14.16 -11.07 0.33
CA GLU A 47 13.94 -9.64 0.08
C GLU A 47 12.50 -9.24 0.40
N MET A 48 11.52 -10.03 -0.01
CA MET A 48 10.11 -9.72 0.28
C MET A 48 9.77 -9.91 1.76
N VAL A 49 10.35 -10.89 2.43
CA VAL A 49 10.23 -11.03 3.89
C VAL A 49 10.77 -9.77 4.59
N THR A 50 11.92 -9.28 4.15
CA THR A 50 12.54 -8.07 4.70
C THR A 50 11.65 -6.83 4.48
N ARG A 51 11.11 -6.64 3.27
CA ARG A 51 10.25 -5.50 2.96
C ARG A 51 8.98 -5.46 3.82
N THR A 52 8.42 -6.63 4.12
CA THR A 52 7.13 -6.73 4.84
C THR A 52 7.29 -6.86 6.35
N ARG A 53 8.51 -6.92 6.86
CA ARG A 53 8.80 -7.25 8.26
C ARG A 53 8.13 -6.32 9.27
N HIS A 54 8.06 -5.03 8.98
CA HIS A 54 7.52 -4.02 9.90
C HIS A 54 6.05 -3.68 9.64
N LEU A 55 5.42 -4.33 8.66
CA LEU A 55 4.02 -4.08 8.33
C LEU A 55 3.09 -4.66 9.39
N GLN A 56 2.00 -3.94 9.64
CA GLN A 56 0.91 -4.38 10.52
C GLN A 56 -0.39 -4.39 9.75
N PRO A 57 -1.36 -5.24 10.12
CA PRO A 57 -2.68 -5.23 9.49
C PRO A 57 -3.30 -3.83 9.50
N GLY A 58 -3.81 -3.41 8.36
CA GLY A 58 -4.36 -2.07 8.15
C GLY A 58 -3.38 -1.09 7.52
N ASP A 59 -2.09 -1.40 7.44
CA ASP A 59 -1.14 -0.55 6.74
C ASP A 59 -1.45 -0.52 5.24
N LEU A 60 -1.28 0.66 4.64
CA LEU A 60 -1.37 0.80 3.19
C LEU A 60 -0.01 0.52 2.57
N VAL A 61 0.00 -0.30 1.54
CA VAL A 61 1.22 -0.64 0.80
C VAL A 61 1.08 -0.14 -0.64
N PHE A 62 2.15 0.48 -1.14
CA PHE A 62 2.14 1.20 -2.41
C PHE A 62 3.12 0.57 -3.39
N PHE A 63 2.64 0.40 -4.61
CA PHE A 63 3.36 -0.25 -5.70
C PHE A 63 3.59 0.72 -6.84
N GLY A 64 4.68 0.55 -7.54
CA GLY A 64 4.96 1.39 -8.70
C GLY A 64 6.35 1.17 -9.26
N THR A 65 6.89 2.23 -9.84
CA THR A 65 8.22 2.24 -10.43
C THR A 65 9.15 3.05 -9.52
N PRO A 66 10.31 2.50 -9.12
CA PRO A 66 11.25 3.24 -8.28
C PRO A 66 11.87 4.41 -9.04
N ALA A 67 12.36 5.40 -8.29
CA ALA A 67 13.11 6.51 -8.86
C ALA A 67 14.39 6.01 -9.52
N SER A 68 14.77 6.66 -10.61
CA SER A 68 16.02 6.40 -11.33
C SER A 68 16.65 7.72 -11.75
N LEU A 69 17.82 7.64 -12.41
CA LEU A 69 18.46 8.85 -12.95
C LEU A 69 17.61 9.53 -14.04
N LEU A 70 16.70 8.78 -14.68
CA LEU A 70 15.91 9.25 -15.81
C LEU A 70 14.47 9.61 -15.44
N GLN A 71 13.98 9.18 -14.28
CA GLN A 71 12.59 9.42 -13.90
C GLN A 71 12.41 9.48 -12.38
N LYS A 72 11.35 10.18 -11.95
CA LYS A 72 10.91 10.19 -10.57
C LYS A 72 10.19 8.89 -10.22
N GLU A 73 10.15 8.56 -8.94
CA GLU A 73 9.30 7.49 -8.42
C GLU A 73 7.84 7.73 -8.83
N LYS A 74 7.18 6.67 -9.27
CA LYS A 74 5.77 6.73 -9.69
C LYS A 74 4.99 5.64 -8.95
N ILE A 75 4.03 6.08 -8.13
CA ILE A 75 3.10 5.18 -7.44
C ILE A 75 1.87 4.97 -8.32
N THR A 76 1.54 3.72 -8.61
CA THR A 76 0.45 3.37 -9.53
C THR A 76 -0.63 2.49 -8.90
N HIS A 77 -0.36 1.89 -7.74
CA HIS A 77 -1.28 0.94 -7.12
C HIS A 77 -1.13 0.95 -5.60
N VAL A 78 -2.20 0.60 -4.89
CA VAL A 78 -2.22 0.51 -3.43
C VAL A 78 -3.01 -0.72 -3.01
N GLY A 79 -2.58 -1.35 -1.91
CA GLY A 79 -3.30 -2.40 -1.23
C GLY A 79 -3.33 -2.15 0.27
N ILE A 80 -4.14 -2.94 0.97
CA ILE A 80 -4.20 -2.93 2.43
C ILE A 80 -3.54 -4.21 2.93
N TYR A 81 -2.52 -4.07 3.75
CA TYR A 81 -1.86 -5.22 4.37
C TYR A 81 -2.79 -5.85 5.41
N ILE A 82 -2.96 -7.16 5.36
CA ILE A 82 -3.86 -7.87 6.27
C ILE A 82 -3.14 -8.86 7.19
N GLY A 83 -1.80 -8.85 7.18
CA GLY A 83 -0.99 -9.77 7.98
C GLY A 83 -0.56 -10.99 7.20
N GLY A 84 0.42 -11.72 7.71
CA GLY A 84 0.90 -12.96 7.11
C GLY A 84 1.49 -12.82 5.71
N GLY A 85 1.99 -11.64 5.36
CA GLY A 85 2.51 -11.38 4.02
C GLY A 85 1.44 -11.14 2.96
N LYS A 86 0.19 -10.94 3.35
CA LYS A 86 -0.94 -10.83 2.42
C LYS A 86 -1.51 -9.43 2.36
N ILE A 87 -2.07 -9.11 1.19
CA ILE A 87 -2.79 -7.85 0.96
C ILE A 87 -4.18 -8.12 0.42
N ILE A 88 -5.10 -7.20 0.70
CA ILE A 88 -6.35 -7.07 -0.04
C ILE A 88 -6.24 -5.83 -0.93
N HIS A 89 -6.56 -5.98 -2.20
CA HIS A 89 -6.47 -4.90 -3.18
C HIS A 89 -7.48 -5.09 -4.30
N ALA A 90 -7.66 -4.06 -5.11
CA ALA A 90 -8.53 -4.11 -6.28
C ALA A 90 -7.69 -4.09 -7.55
N SER A 91 -7.76 -5.19 -8.31
CA SER A 91 -7.17 -5.33 -9.64
C SER A 91 -8.22 -6.02 -10.51
N HIS A 92 -8.97 -5.25 -11.29
CA HIS A 92 -10.21 -5.65 -11.98
C HIS A 92 -11.32 -6.03 -11.01
N LYS A 93 -11.02 -6.78 -9.97
CA LYS A 93 -11.91 -7.11 -8.86
C LYS A 93 -11.11 -7.11 -7.56
N VAL A 94 -11.82 -7.11 -6.43
CA VAL A 94 -11.19 -7.21 -5.12
C VAL A 94 -10.61 -8.61 -4.94
N ARG A 95 -9.34 -8.68 -4.55
CA ARG A 95 -8.60 -9.94 -4.36
C ARG A 95 -7.74 -9.89 -3.11
N ILE A 96 -7.46 -11.07 -2.58
CA ILE A 96 -6.42 -11.27 -1.55
C ILE A 96 -5.29 -12.02 -2.21
N ASN A 97 -4.09 -11.45 -2.14
CA ASN A 97 -2.88 -12.03 -2.71
C ASN A 97 -1.73 -12.00 -1.69
N SER A 98 -0.80 -12.96 -1.82
CA SER A 98 0.42 -12.96 -1.02
C SER A 98 1.50 -12.13 -1.69
N LEU A 99 2.25 -11.38 -0.88
CA LEU A 99 3.46 -10.66 -1.33
C LEU A 99 4.70 -11.56 -1.31
N ILE A 100 4.61 -12.72 -0.67
CA ILE A 100 5.77 -13.61 -0.47
C ILE A 100 5.78 -14.69 -1.54
N PRO A 101 6.88 -14.82 -2.30
CA PRO A 101 6.99 -15.86 -3.33
C PRO A 101 6.83 -17.28 -2.74
N GLY A 102 6.21 -18.15 -3.52
CA GLY A 102 5.98 -19.55 -3.14
C GLY A 102 4.72 -19.77 -2.31
N GLN A 103 4.04 -18.72 -1.87
CA GLN A 103 2.75 -18.85 -1.20
C GLN A 103 1.60 -18.92 -2.21
N LYS A 104 0.48 -19.52 -1.78
CA LYS A 104 -0.74 -19.55 -2.57
C LYS A 104 -1.20 -18.12 -2.90
N ASP A 105 -1.74 -17.94 -4.10
CA ASP A 105 -2.24 -16.65 -4.58
C ASP A 105 -1.18 -15.55 -4.56
N TYR A 106 0.03 -15.90 -4.97
CA TYR A 106 1.14 -14.96 -5.06
C TYR A 106 0.86 -13.83 -6.05
N TYR A 107 1.16 -12.60 -5.65
CA TYR A 107 1.03 -11.41 -6.48
C TYR A 107 2.30 -11.21 -7.33
N GLU A 108 2.17 -11.34 -8.64
CA GLU A 108 3.31 -11.26 -9.57
C GLU A 108 4.04 -9.92 -9.51
N ASN A 109 3.32 -8.84 -9.19
CA ASN A 109 3.89 -7.49 -9.07
C ASN A 109 4.37 -7.14 -7.66
N SER A 110 4.54 -8.12 -6.79
CA SER A 110 5.00 -7.87 -5.41
C SER A 110 6.36 -7.16 -5.38
N HIS A 111 7.23 -7.41 -6.36
CA HIS A 111 8.53 -6.74 -6.48
C HIS A 111 8.40 -5.23 -6.67
N ARG A 112 7.24 -4.73 -7.07
CA ARG A 112 6.96 -3.30 -7.25
C ARG A 112 6.52 -2.61 -5.96
N LEU A 113 6.53 -3.31 -4.84
CA LEU A 113 6.26 -2.72 -3.54
C LEU A 113 7.38 -1.73 -3.18
N LEU A 114 7.01 -0.46 -2.99
CA LEU A 114 7.97 0.62 -2.77
C LEU A 114 7.85 1.27 -1.41
N LYS A 115 6.63 1.48 -0.91
CA LYS A 115 6.38 2.26 0.31
C LYS A 115 5.20 1.71 1.08
N ALA A 116 5.15 2.06 2.37
CA ALA A 116 4.01 1.77 3.23
C ALA A 116 3.72 2.97 4.13
N ARG A 117 2.44 3.17 4.42
CA ARG A 117 1.96 4.22 5.32
C ARG A 117 0.97 3.64 6.32
N ARG A 118 0.98 4.16 7.53
CA ARG A 118 0.03 3.76 8.58
C ARG A 118 -0.87 4.93 8.89
N PHE A 119 -2.17 4.74 8.65
CA PHE A 119 -3.20 5.72 8.95
C PHE A 119 -3.94 5.41 10.25
N ILE A 120 -3.98 4.16 10.68
CA ILE A 120 -4.63 3.77 11.93
C ILE A 120 -3.89 4.42 13.09
N GLY A 121 -4.61 5.20 13.89
CA GLY A 121 -4.04 5.94 15.01
C GLY A 121 -3.32 7.24 14.61
N TRP A 122 -3.25 7.54 13.31
CA TRP A 122 -2.65 8.78 12.82
C TRP A 122 -3.71 9.86 12.66
N GLN A 123 -3.38 11.09 13.09
CA GLN A 123 -4.23 12.27 12.92
C GLN A 123 -3.40 13.37 12.30
N GLY A 124 -3.85 13.88 11.18
CA GLY A 124 -3.13 14.93 10.47
C GLY A 124 -3.66 15.11 9.06
N PRO A 125 -2.94 15.88 8.22
CA PRO A 125 -3.34 16.10 6.83
C PRO A 125 -3.53 14.79 6.08
N GLY A 126 -4.49 14.76 5.16
CA GLY A 126 -4.76 13.60 4.31
C GLY A 126 -5.72 12.59 4.90
N MET A 127 -6.11 12.71 6.17
CA MET A 127 -7.15 11.86 6.77
C MET A 127 -8.12 12.72 7.59
N THR A 128 -9.36 12.81 7.13
CA THR A 128 -10.40 13.64 7.74
C THR A 128 -11.55 12.76 8.20
N PRO A 129 -12.04 12.93 9.46
CA PRO A 129 -13.26 12.26 9.87
C PRO A 129 -14.42 12.64 8.95
N VAL A 130 -15.24 11.65 8.56
CA VAL A 130 -16.35 11.87 7.61
C VAL A 130 -17.30 12.96 8.09
N LEU A 131 -17.66 12.95 9.38
CA LEU A 131 -18.61 13.92 9.94
C LEU A 131 -18.07 15.34 10.00
N GLN A 132 -16.77 15.55 9.84
CA GLN A 132 -16.13 16.86 9.83
C GLN A 132 -15.81 17.34 8.41
N SER A 133 -16.03 16.50 7.39
CA SER A 133 -15.71 16.84 6.02
C SER A 133 -16.91 17.48 5.32
N PRO A 134 -16.73 18.63 4.64
CA PRO A 134 -17.79 19.19 3.79
C PRO A 134 -18.28 18.21 2.74
N ALA A 135 -17.41 17.34 2.23
CA ALA A 135 -17.77 16.35 1.22
C ALA A 135 -18.82 15.35 1.69
N TYR A 136 -18.90 15.09 3.01
CA TYR A 136 -19.92 14.20 3.57
C TYR A 136 -21.34 14.71 3.29
N PHE A 137 -21.54 16.02 3.34
CA PHE A 137 -22.85 16.64 3.19
C PHE A 137 -23.23 16.89 1.73
N LEU A 138 -22.34 16.60 0.79
CA LEU A 138 -22.59 16.74 -0.65
C LEU A 138 -23.00 15.44 -1.33
N TRP A 139 -23.11 14.40 -0.56
CA TRP A 139 -23.45 13.05 -1.07
C TRP A 139 -24.95 12.90 -1.30
#